data_c4e6b51e12389bac9ca8702b9d1c2c6d
#
_entry.id   c4e6b51e12389bac9ca8702b9d1c2c6d
#
_cell.length_a   1.000
_cell.length_b   1.000
_cell.length_c   1.000
_cell.angle_alpha   90.00
_cell.angle_beta   90.00
_cell.angle_gamma   90.00
#
_symmetry.space_group_name_H-M   'P 1'
#
loop_
_entity.id
_entity.type
_entity.pdbx_description
1 polymer ?
#
loop_
_entity_poly.entity_id
_entity_poly.type
_entity_poly.pdbx_seq_one_letter_code
_entity_poly.pdbx_strand_id
1 'polypeptide(L)'
;MKNNVLVEMLEAEGFTAFEDENDPAQRMQEFCNSAGHLDGLVLLRRDFKFSDSDTTHASVLVDTVHGRAYFAWWQNARYPIKNRWYETAGRRTHNAIIDTIRIAGHKI
;
A
#
# COMPACT_ATOMS: atom_id res chain seq x y z
N MET A 1 -13.61 -15.00 7.28
CA MET A 1 -13.07 -13.74 6.77
C MET A 1 -13.28 -13.67 5.27
N LYS A 2 -13.86 -12.61 4.78
CA LYS A 2 -14.03 -12.45 3.33
C LYS A 2 -12.68 -12.13 2.69
N ASN A 3 -12.32 -12.89 1.68
CA ASN A 3 -11.16 -12.59 0.89
C ASN A 3 -11.46 -11.37 0.00
N ASN A 4 -10.58 -10.40 0.04
CA ASN A 4 -10.68 -9.23 -0.80
C ASN A 4 -9.81 -9.42 -2.05
N VAL A 5 -10.34 -9.08 -3.20
CA VAL A 5 -9.64 -9.26 -4.49
C VAL A 5 -8.31 -8.51 -4.50
N LEU A 6 -8.29 -7.27 -4.02
CA LEU A 6 -7.05 -6.47 -4.00
C LEU A 6 -6.00 -7.11 -3.10
N VAL A 7 -6.39 -7.56 -1.90
CA VAL A 7 -5.47 -8.25 -0.97
C VAL A 7 -4.86 -9.47 -1.64
N GLU A 8 -5.69 -10.31 -2.25
CA GLU A 8 -5.22 -11.52 -2.92
C GLU A 8 -4.25 -11.20 -4.07
N MET A 9 -4.57 -10.21 -4.88
CA MET A 9 -3.72 -9.82 -6.01
C MET A 9 -2.38 -9.22 -5.53
N LEU A 10 -2.40 -8.42 -4.48
CA LEU A 10 -1.17 -7.86 -3.91
C LEU A 10 -0.30 -8.95 -3.30
N GLU A 11 -0.89 -9.90 -2.59
CA GLU A 11 -0.15 -11.02 -2.04
C GLU A 11 0.49 -11.87 -3.14
N ALA A 12 -0.22 -12.09 -4.24
CA ALA A 12 0.33 -12.78 -5.40
C ALA A 12 1.50 -12.04 -6.04
N GLU A 13 1.56 -10.71 -5.91
CA GLU A 13 2.66 -9.87 -6.39
C GLU A 13 3.82 -9.79 -5.39
N GLY A 14 3.74 -10.48 -4.26
CA GLY A 14 4.81 -10.49 -3.27
C GLY A 14 4.66 -9.48 -2.15
N PHE A 15 3.51 -8.83 -2.02
CA PHE A 15 3.24 -7.96 -0.88
C PHE A 15 2.98 -8.82 0.35
N THR A 16 3.49 -8.38 1.49
CA THR A 16 3.35 -9.10 2.76
C THR A 16 2.94 -8.16 3.88
N ALA A 17 2.42 -8.73 4.96
CA ALA A 17 2.09 -7.97 6.16
C ALA A 17 3.34 -7.32 6.73
N PHE A 18 3.18 -6.13 7.31
CA PHE A 18 4.31 -5.39 7.86
C PHE A 18 3.90 -4.61 9.11
N GLU A 19 4.91 -4.17 9.85
CA GLU A 19 4.75 -3.25 10.97
C GLU A 19 5.93 -2.27 10.95
N ASP A 20 5.65 -0.97 10.74
CA ASP A 20 6.66 0.07 10.68
C ASP A 20 5.99 1.42 10.99
N GLU A 21 6.30 1.98 12.16
CA GLU A 21 5.72 3.24 12.62
C GLU A 21 5.93 4.41 11.67
N ASN A 22 6.96 4.36 10.85
CA ASN A 22 7.28 5.42 9.89
C ASN A 22 6.59 5.24 8.56
N ASP A 23 5.92 4.11 8.34
CA ASP A 23 5.23 3.84 7.10
C ASP A 23 3.93 4.66 7.01
N PRO A 24 3.73 5.41 5.91
CA PRO A 24 2.53 6.24 5.75
C PRO A 24 1.22 5.46 5.80
N ALA A 25 1.21 4.23 5.29
CA ALA A 25 0.00 3.40 5.32
C ALA A 25 -0.31 2.93 6.74
N GLN A 26 0.69 2.63 7.54
CA GLN A 26 0.48 2.30 8.95
C GLN A 26 -0.05 3.50 9.73
N ARG A 27 0.48 4.69 9.47
CA ARG A 27 -0.04 5.92 10.08
C ARG A 27 -1.49 6.17 9.69
N MET A 28 -1.83 5.88 8.45
CA MET A 28 -3.22 5.98 7.99
C MET A 28 -4.12 4.96 8.68
N GLN A 29 -3.62 3.74 8.93
CA GLN A 29 -4.36 2.75 9.70
C GLN A 29 -4.64 3.24 11.13
N GLU A 30 -3.65 3.82 11.78
CA GLU A 30 -3.80 4.37 13.13
C GLU A 30 -4.83 5.50 13.15
N PHE A 31 -4.80 6.35 12.13
CA PHE A 31 -5.79 7.41 11.96
C PHE A 31 -7.20 6.84 11.79
N CYS A 32 -7.36 5.82 10.96
CA CYS A 32 -8.66 5.17 10.76
C CYS A 32 -9.15 4.49 12.03
N ASN A 33 -8.26 3.85 12.78
CA ASN A 33 -8.60 3.21 14.05
C ASN A 33 -9.08 4.25 15.09
N SER A 34 -8.42 5.38 15.18
CA SER A 34 -8.84 6.44 16.10
C SER A 34 -10.18 7.06 15.71
N ALA A 35 -10.55 6.98 14.43
CA ALA A 35 -11.85 7.40 13.93
C ALA A 35 -12.94 6.32 14.04
N GLY A 36 -12.63 5.16 14.62
CA GLY A 36 -13.58 4.07 14.84
C GLY A 36 -13.62 2.97 13.81
N HIS A 37 -12.69 2.96 12.86
CA HIS A 37 -12.60 1.91 11.84
C HIS A 37 -11.65 0.81 12.31
N LEU A 38 -12.13 -0.07 13.18
CA LEU A 38 -11.28 -1.08 13.81
C LEU A 38 -11.15 -2.39 13.04
N ASP A 39 -12.14 -2.71 12.19
CA ASP A 39 -12.21 -4.00 11.52
C ASP A 39 -11.93 -3.90 10.03
N GLY A 40 -11.41 -4.98 9.46
CA GLY A 40 -11.26 -5.12 8.03
C GLY A 40 -10.13 -4.35 7.40
N LEU A 41 -9.22 -3.80 8.19
CA LEU A 41 -8.03 -3.10 7.67
C LEU A 41 -6.87 -4.08 7.53
N VAL A 42 -6.31 -4.16 6.33
CA VAL A 42 -5.17 -5.03 6.03
C VAL A 42 -4.02 -4.18 5.51
N LEU A 43 -2.87 -4.29 6.15
CA LEU A 43 -1.64 -3.59 5.74
C LEU A 43 -0.72 -4.55 5.00
N LEU A 44 -0.34 -4.17 3.78
CA LEU A 44 0.59 -4.94 2.97
C LEU A 44 1.67 -4.03 2.40
N ARG A 45 2.88 -4.55 2.28
CA ARG A 45 4.01 -3.81 1.73
C ARG A 45 4.92 -4.71 0.92
N ARG A 46 5.48 -4.15 -0.12
CA ARG A 46 6.58 -4.74 -0.87
C ARG A 46 7.66 -3.69 -1.05
N ASP A 47 8.90 -4.08 -0.79
CA ASP A 47 10.05 -3.21 -0.95
C ASP A 47 10.69 -3.46 -2.31
N PHE A 48 11.15 -2.39 -2.94
CA PHE A 48 11.81 -2.42 -4.25
C PHE A 48 13.17 -1.77 -4.14
N LYS A 49 14.16 -2.44 -4.67
CA LYS A 49 15.52 -1.92 -4.68
C LYS A 49 15.90 -1.63 -6.13
N PHE A 50 15.80 -0.37 -6.51
CA PHE A 50 16.12 0.06 -7.88
C PHE A 50 17.57 0.47 -8.04
N SER A 51 18.29 0.68 -6.92
CA SER A 51 19.71 0.97 -6.90
C SER A 51 20.33 0.38 -5.64
N ASP A 52 21.66 0.34 -5.57
CA ASP A 52 22.35 -0.21 -4.41
C ASP A 52 22.13 0.60 -3.12
N SER A 53 21.78 1.87 -3.25
CA SER A 53 21.67 2.77 -2.12
C SER A 53 20.24 3.09 -1.71
N ASP A 54 19.25 2.87 -2.57
CA ASP A 54 17.88 3.33 -2.33
C ASP A 54 16.87 2.19 -2.35
N THR A 55 16.18 2.02 -1.24
CA THR A 55 15.02 1.12 -1.16
C THR A 55 13.76 1.97 -1.19
N THR A 56 12.85 1.62 -2.08
CA THR A 56 11.55 2.26 -2.20
C THR A 56 10.47 1.28 -1.75
N HIS A 57 9.49 1.80 -1.03
CA HIS A 57 8.45 0.99 -0.44
C HIS A 57 7.11 1.26 -1.12
N ALA A 58 6.39 0.19 -1.40
CA ALA A 58 5.00 0.27 -1.85
C ALA A 58 4.14 -0.28 -0.73
N SER A 59 3.43 0.59 -0.03
CA SER A 59 2.59 0.23 1.11
C SER A 59 1.13 0.45 0.76
N VAL A 60 0.29 -0.51 1.10
CA VAL A 60 -1.14 -0.44 0.81
C VAL A 60 -1.92 -0.78 2.07
N LEU A 61 -2.83 0.11 2.44
CA LEU A 61 -3.84 -0.16 3.46
C LEU A 61 -5.14 -0.48 2.74
N VAL A 62 -5.62 -1.70 2.87
CA VAL A 62 -6.88 -2.11 2.25
C VAL A 62 -7.97 -2.10 3.31
N ASP A 63 -9.00 -1.29 3.08
CA ASP A 63 -10.21 -1.28 3.89
C ASP A 63 -11.20 -2.24 3.24
N THR A 64 -11.24 -3.46 3.74
CA THR A 64 -12.06 -4.51 3.16
C THR A 64 -13.55 -4.34 3.44
N VAL A 65 -13.89 -3.58 4.48
CA VAL A 65 -15.28 -3.31 4.84
C VAL A 65 -15.91 -2.29 3.91
N HIS A 66 -15.19 -1.18 3.65
CA HIS A 66 -15.69 -0.10 2.81
C HIS A 66 -15.25 -0.21 1.35
N GLY A 67 -14.43 -1.19 1.02
CA GLY A 67 -14.01 -1.43 -0.35
C GLY A 67 -13.13 -0.33 -0.94
N ARG A 68 -12.22 0.22 -0.14
CA ARG A 68 -11.30 1.28 -0.57
C ARG A 68 -9.87 0.95 -0.16
N ALA A 69 -8.90 1.65 -0.71
CA ALA A 69 -7.50 1.40 -0.42
C ALA A 69 -6.67 2.69 -0.40
N TYR A 70 -5.73 2.75 0.51
CA TYR A 70 -4.76 3.83 0.58
C TYR A 70 -3.42 3.29 0.12
N PHE A 71 -2.83 3.92 -0.90
CA PHE A 71 -1.54 3.55 -1.45
C PHE A 71 -0.50 4.61 -1.14
N ALA A 72 0.67 4.18 -0.64
CA ALA A 72 1.82 5.05 -0.41
C ALA A 72 3.04 4.48 -1.14
N TRP A 73 3.63 5.28 -1.99
CA TRP A 73 4.90 5.03 -2.67
C TRP A 73 5.93 5.95 -2.05
N TRP A 74 6.90 5.42 -1.32
CA TRP A 74 7.77 6.25 -0.48
C TRP A 74 9.17 5.66 -0.32
N GLN A 75 10.12 6.50 0.12
CA GLN A 75 11.49 6.12 0.40
C GLN A 75 11.85 6.46 1.85
N ASN A 76 12.74 5.65 2.46
CA ASN A 76 13.27 5.95 3.78
C ASN A 76 13.97 7.32 3.78
N ALA A 77 13.81 8.06 4.86
CA ALA A 77 14.39 9.39 5.05
C ALA A 77 13.92 10.46 4.06
N ARG A 78 12.89 10.20 3.28
CA ARG A 78 12.27 11.17 2.37
C ARG A 78 10.77 11.18 2.55
N TYR A 79 10.15 12.26 2.08
CA TYR A 79 8.69 12.35 2.05
C TYR A 79 8.10 11.30 1.14
N PRO A 80 6.83 10.91 1.37
CA PRO A 80 6.13 10.06 0.42
C PRO A 80 6.24 10.65 -0.99
N ILE A 81 6.71 9.84 -1.93
CA ILE A 81 6.81 10.25 -3.32
C ILE A 81 5.41 10.43 -3.89
N LYS A 82 4.49 9.55 -3.48
CA LYS A 82 3.10 9.60 -3.90
C LYS A 82 2.25 8.85 -2.88
N ASN A 83 1.10 9.42 -2.53
CA ASN A 83 0.12 8.72 -1.70
C ASN A 83 -1.28 9.20 -2.10
N ARG A 84 -2.21 8.28 -2.08
CA ARG A 84 -3.61 8.58 -2.42
C ARG A 84 -4.56 7.50 -1.96
N TRP A 85 -5.81 7.89 -1.78
CA TRP A 85 -6.91 6.97 -1.60
C TRP A 85 -7.49 6.56 -2.95
N TYR A 86 -7.78 5.28 -3.07
CA TYR A 86 -8.57 4.74 -4.16
C TYR A 86 -9.95 4.38 -3.61
N GLU A 87 -10.98 4.70 -4.36
CA GLU A 87 -12.36 4.47 -3.95
C GLU A 87 -12.79 3.02 -4.07
N THR A 88 -11.96 2.17 -4.65
CA THR A 88 -12.23 0.75 -4.80
C THR A 88 -11.06 -0.08 -4.29
N ALA A 89 -11.32 -1.34 -3.96
CA ALA A 89 -10.31 -2.29 -3.53
C ALA A 89 -10.42 -3.56 -4.37
N GLY A 90 -10.31 -3.41 -5.67
CA GLY A 90 -10.45 -4.50 -6.63
C GLY A 90 -9.33 -4.51 -7.66
N ARG A 91 -9.58 -5.18 -8.77
CA ARG A 91 -8.60 -5.38 -9.86
C ARG A 91 -8.10 -4.06 -10.45
N ARG A 92 -9.00 -3.10 -10.65
CA ARG A 92 -8.64 -1.80 -11.22
C ARG A 92 -7.63 -1.06 -10.32
N THR A 93 -7.85 -1.09 -9.01
CA THR A 93 -6.95 -0.49 -8.04
C THR A 93 -5.61 -1.20 -8.04
N HIS A 94 -5.59 -2.52 -8.07
CA HIS A 94 -4.37 -3.30 -8.20
C HIS A 94 -3.56 -2.87 -9.42
N ASN A 95 -4.21 -2.80 -10.57
CA ASN A 95 -3.54 -2.43 -11.82
C ASN A 95 -2.96 -1.02 -11.76
N ALA A 96 -3.69 -0.06 -11.17
CA ALA A 96 -3.22 1.30 -11.01
C ALA A 96 -1.97 1.37 -10.10
N ILE A 97 -1.96 0.61 -9.01
CA ILE A 97 -0.81 0.54 -8.11
C ILE A 97 0.40 -0.05 -8.82
N ILE A 98 0.23 -1.17 -9.50
CA ILE A 98 1.33 -1.85 -10.21
C ILE A 98 1.87 -0.98 -11.34
N ASP A 99 1.01 -0.29 -12.08
CA ASP A 99 1.45 0.62 -13.14
C ASP A 99 2.28 1.78 -12.57
N THR A 100 1.90 2.32 -11.43
CA THR A 100 2.67 3.37 -10.76
C THR A 100 4.08 2.88 -10.42
N ILE A 101 4.19 1.67 -9.89
CA ILE A 101 5.48 1.07 -9.53
C ILE A 101 6.34 0.83 -10.77
N ARG A 102 5.75 0.31 -11.86
CA ARG A 102 6.47 0.07 -13.12
C ARG A 102 7.02 1.37 -13.72
N ILE A 103 6.20 2.41 -13.74
CA ILE A 103 6.62 3.71 -14.27
C ILE A 103 7.75 4.28 -13.43
N ALA A 104 7.67 4.19 -12.11
CA ALA A 104 8.73 4.66 -11.22
C ALA A 104 10.04 3.87 -11.45
N GLY A 105 9.95 2.55 -11.61
CA GLY A 105 11.10 1.69 -11.86
C GLY A 105 11.82 2.01 -13.18
N HIS A 106 11.10 2.42 -14.21
CA HIS A 106 11.68 2.79 -15.50
C HIS A 106 12.42 4.13 -15.47
N LYS A 107 12.16 4.98 -14.49
CA LYS A 107 12.81 6.28 -14.35
C LYS A 107 14.13 6.22 -13.59
N ILE A 108 14.40 5.10 -13.01
CA ILE A 108 15.59 4.84 -12.22
C ILE A 108 16.56 3.96 -13.00
#